data_e80c9f8a38d15711172dba38f573ef57
#
_entry.id   e80c9f8a38d15711172dba38f573ef57
#
_cell.length_a   1.000
_cell.length_b   1.000
_cell.length_c   1.000
_cell.angle_alpha   90.00
_cell.angle_beta   90.00
_cell.angle_gamma   90.00
#
_symmetry.space_group_name_H-M   'P 1'
#
loop_
_entity.id
_entity.type
_entity.pdbx_description
1 polymer ?
#
loop_
_entity_poly.entity_id
_entity_poly.type
_entity_poly.pdbx_seq_one_letter_code
_entity_poly.pdbx_strand_id
1 'polypeptide(L)'
;MADINQVNKLNMFVDSGTGFTASKRYSKAEAYPMHRHEYFEIEIILSGSGIQNLNGETYELKRGTFYFLTNTDFHELHIAEPLLNYNISFNMLSAPPEFMEKTLYTSQRVFTPQPNEFHRLCLLAELLENSCSDRLNEPDYTHMLLLCLLGRISTILENSSKNSPPALSATVQQIILYLHANFRNDPSTDEIAEYAQLSKNYMSNLFKKETGIPLVKYISNLKISYAKKLLTVTNMPIGEICFESGYGSIPNFMKSFKLNTGYAPMQYRKNFKEI
;
A
#
# COMPACT_ATOMS: atom_id res chain seq x y z
N MET A 1 -24.30 11.65 -0.48
CA MET A 1 -22.89 11.62 -0.07
C MET A 1 -22.82 10.71 1.15
N ALA A 2 -22.23 9.52 1.01
CA ALA A 2 -22.04 8.63 2.16
C ALA A 2 -21.07 9.30 3.15
N ASP A 3 -21.40 9.21 4.43
CA ASP A 3 -20.60 9.79 5.49
C ASP A 3 -19.24 9.04 5.55
N ILE A 4 -18.18 9.73 5.15
CA ILE A 4 -16.80 9.20 5.08
C ILE A 4 -16.33 8.63 6.44
N ASN A 5 -17.02 8.97 7.54
CA ASN A 5 -16.70 8.48 8.88
C ASN A 5 -17.23 7.07 9.19
N GLN A 6 -18.05 6.47 8.33
CA GLN A 6 -18.61 5.12 8.50
C GLN A 6 -17.92 4.04 7.64
N VAL A 7 -16.85 4.36 6.93
CA VAL A 7 -16.13 3.38 6.11
C VAL A 7 -15.45 2.34 6.99
N ASN A 8 -15.90 1.11 6.89
CA ASN A 8 -15.32 -0.02 7.61
C ASN A 8 -13.83 -0.21 7.23
N LYS A 9 -12.98 -0.27 8.24
CA LYS A 9 -11.55 -0.53 8.08
C LYS A 9 -11.32 -2.03 8.05
N LEU A 10 -11.15 -2.61 6.87
CA LEU A 10 -10.82 -4.02 6.74
C LEU A 10 -9.31 -4.21 6.96
N ASN A 11 -8.92 -4.56 8.17
CA ASN A 11 -7.54 -4.93 8.50
C ASN A 11 -7.32 -6.42 8.22
N MET A 12 -7.33 -6.83 6.96
CA MET A 12 -7.04 -8.21 6.55
C MET A 12 -5.59 -8.42 6.08
N PHE A 13 -4.75 -7.40 6.17
CA PHE A 13 -3.33 -7.54 5.88
C PHE A 13 -2.66 -8.29 7.03
N VAL A 14 -2.44 -9.57 6.84
CA VAL A 14 -1.52 -10.34 7.66
C VAL A 14 -0.13 -10.02 7.15
N ASP A 15 0.53 -9.08 7.82
CA ASP A 15 1.93 -8.77 7.58
C ASP A 15 2.76 -10.01 7.95
N SER A 16 3.19 -10.77 6.94
CA SER A 16 4.05 -11.95 7.10
C SER A 16 5.49 -11.62 7.52
N GLY A 17 5.75 -10.38 7.94
CA GLY A 17 7.10 -9.90 8.24
C GLY A 17 7.83 -9.31 7.04
N THR A 18 7.52 -9.75 5.84
CA THR A 18 8.11 -9.24 4.59
C THR A 18 7.54 -7.89 4.16
N GLY A 19 6.41 -7.49 4.74
CA GLY A 19 5.69 -6.26 4.36
C GLY A 19 4.85 -6.40 3.10
N PHE A 20 4.66 -7.61 2.58
CA PHE A 20 3.78 -7.94 1.47
C PHE A 20 3.27 -9.37 1.53
N THR A 21 2.18 -9.64 0.82
CA THR A 21 1.63 -10.98 0.63
C THR A 21 1.10 -11.13 -0.80
N ALA A 22 1.08 -12.36 -1.30
CA ALA A 22 0.40 -12.71 -2.53
C ALA A 22 -0.41 -13.98 -2.31
N SER A 23 -1.62 -14.02 -2.84
CA SER A 23 -2.51 -15.17 -2.74
C SER A 23 -3.42 -15.27 -3.95
N LYS A 24 -3.69 -16.50 -4.37
CA LYS A 24 -4.73 -16.79 -5.35
C LYS A 24 -6.05 -16.97 -4.62
N ARG A 25 -7.03 -16.13 -4.92
CA ARG A 25 -8.32 -16.08 -4.23
C ARG A 25 -9.45 -16.52 -5.14
N TYR A 26 -10.38 -17.25 -4.58
CA TYR A 26 -11.66 -17.58 -5.20
C TYR A 26 -12.77 -16.96 -4.35
N SER A 27 -13.45 -15.98 -4.91
CA SER A 27 -14.55 -15.27 -4.24
C SER A 27 -15.87 -15.61 -4.92
N LYS A 28 -16.83 -16.06 -4.11
CA LYS A 28 -18.21 -16.32 -4.56
C LYS A 28 -18.92 -14.99 -4.85
N ALA A 29 -20.11 -15.10 -5.51
CA ALA A 29 -20.96 -13.94 -5.76
C ALA A 29 -21.45 -13.34 -4.44
N GLU A 30 -20.76 -12.32 -3.96
CA GLU A 30 -21.02 -11.56 -2.73
C GLU A 30 -20.68 -10.10 -2.97
N ALA A 31 -21.23 -9.22 -2.13
CA ALA A 31 -20.85 -7.83 -2.09
C ALA A 31 -19.86 -7.60 -0.94
N TYR A 32 -18.75 -6.96 -1.24
CA TYR A 32 -17.84 -6.41 -0.23
C TYR A 32 -18.19 -4.93 -0.07
N PRO A 33 -18.68 -4.52 1.11
CA PRO A 33 -19.17 -3.16 1.32
C PRO A 33 -18.04 -2.14 1.20
N MET A 34 -18.39 -0.87 0.97
CA MET A 34 -17.43 0.22 0.87
C MET A 34 -16.43 0.21 2.04
N HIS A 35 -15.16 0.12 1.72
CA HIS A 35 -14.06 0.10 2.68
C HIS A 35 -12.79 0.71 2.12
N ARG A 36 -11.78 0.84 2.97
CA ARG A 36 -10.40 1.18 2.62
C ARG A 36 -9.44 0.40 3.50
N HIS A 37 -8.19 0.30 3.08
CA HIS A 37 -7.12 -0.33 3.85
C HIS A 37 -5.88 0.58 3.93
N GLU A 38 -4.93 0.25 4.82
CA GLU A 38 -3.70 1.03 5.03
C GLU A 38 -2.51 0.51 4.20
N TYR A 39 -2.75 -0.38 3.25
CA TYR A 39 -1.76 -0.99 2.37
C TYR A 39 -2.13 -0.75 0.91
N PHE A 40 -1.20 -1.03 0.02
CA PHE A 40 -1.43 -1.07 -1.43
C PHE A 40 -1.93 -2.44 -1.83
N GLU A 41 -2.80 -2.48 -2.81
CA GLU A 41 -3.37 -3.72 -3.29
C GLU A 41 -3.37 -3.77 -4.82
N ILE A 42 -2.99 -4.92 -5.36
CA ILE A 42 -3.13 -5.24 -6.77
C ILE A 42 -4.00 -6.47 -6.87
N GLU A 43 -5.05 -6.39 -7.66
CA GLU A 43 -5.82 -7.56 -8.01
C GLU A 43 -5.82 -7.81 -9.51
N ILE A 44 -5.48 -9.05 -9.93
CA ILE A 44 -5.40 -9.48 -11.32
C ILE A 44 -6.52 -10.49 -11.56
N ILE A 45 -7.51 -10.14 -12.37
CA ILE A 45 -8.73 -10.95 -12.58
C ILE A 45 -8.48 -12.04 -13.62
N LEU A 46 -8.48 -13.29 -13.17
CA LEU A 46 -8.24 -14.48 -14.01
C LEU A 46 -9.52 -15.02 -14.63
N SER A 47 -10.65 -14.95 -13.92
CA SER A 47 -11.98 -15.35 -14.43
C SER A 47 -13.08 -14.75 -13.55
N GLY A 48 -14.32 -14.83 -14.04
CA GLY A 48 -15.49 -14.26 -13.40
C GLY A 48 -15.74 -12.82 -13.83
N SER A 49 -16.76 -12.20 -13.25
CA SER A 49 -17.18 -10.83 -13.54
C SER A 49 -17.75 -10.12 -12.31
N GLY A 50 -17.71 -8.80 -12.32
CA GLY A 50 -18.23 -7.98 -11.23
C GLY A 50 -18.14 -6.49 -11.54
N ILE A 51 -18.52 -5.69 -10.56
CA ILE A 51 -18.44 -4.24 -10.58
C ILE A 51 -17.62 -3.77 -9.40
N GLN A 52 -16.63 -2.93 -9.68
CA GLN A 52 -15.83 -2.21 -8.68
C GLN A 52 -16.28 -0.77 -8.65
N ASN A 53 -16.84 -0.31 -7.54
CA ASN A 53 -17.04 1.10 -7.26
C ASN A 53 -15.78 1.62 -6.54
N LEU A 54 -15.09 2.57 -7.13
CA LEU A 54 -13.80 3.03 -6.67
C LEU A 54 -13.75 4.56 -6.71
N ASN A 55 -13.59 5.19 -5.54
CA ASN A 55 -13.55 6.66 -5.39
C ASN A 55 -14.77 7.38 -6.01
N GLY A 56 -15.93 6.71 -6.09
CA GLY A 56 -17.16 7.23 -6.69
C GLY A 56 -17.32 6.96 -8.18
N GLU A 57 -16.38 6.30 -8.80
CA GLU A 57 -16.47 5.82 -10.19
C GLU A 57 -16.72 4.31 -10.23
N THR A 58 -17.41 3.86 -11.29
CA THR A 58 -17.82 2.45 -11.45
C THR A 58 -17.02 1.81 -12.59
N TYR A 59 -16.41 0.68 -12.31
CA TYR A 59 -15.59 -0.09 -13.26
C TYR A 59 -16.12 -1.51 -13.39
N GLU A 60 -16.16 -2.02 -14.62
CA GLU A 60 -16.44 -3.42 -14.91
C GLU A 60 -15.18 -4.27 -14.68
N LEU A 61 -15.31 -5.33 -13.88
CA LEU A 61 -14.26 -6.32 -13.67
C LEU A 61 -14.56 -7.56 -14.51
N LYS A 62 -13.55 -8.00 -15.26
CA LYS A 62 -13.61 -9.20 -16.11
C LYS A 62 -12.20 -9.76 -16.30
N ARG A 63 -12.12 -10.98 -16.79
CA ARG A 63 -10.84 -11.57 -17.18
C ARG A 63 -10.02 -10.61 -18.05
N GLY A 64 -8.75 -10.46 -17.74
CA GLY A 64 -7.84 -9.58 -18.46
C GLY A 64 -7.70 -8.19 -17.85
N THR A 65 -8.49 -7.85 -16.81
CA THR A 65 -8.32 -6.61 -16.06
C THR A 65 -7.43 -6.82 -14.83
N PHE A 66 -6.74 -5.78 -14.43
CA PHE A 66 -6.21 -5.65 -13.08
C PHE A 66 -6.55 -4.27 -12.54
N TYR A 67 -6.61 -4.17 -11.23
CA TYR A 67 -6.71 -2.88 -10.58
C TYR A 67 -5.65 -2.72 -9.49
N PHE A 68 -5.31 -1.47 -9.25
CA PHE A 68 -4.33 -1.05 -8.28
C PHE A 68 -4.98 -0.07 -7.32
N LEU A 69 -4.92 -0.36 -6.03
CA LEU A 69 -5.45 0.47 -4.96
C LEU A 69 -4.32 0.99 -4.08
N THR A 70 -4.43 2.25 -3.74
CA THR A 70 -3.58 2.89 -2.75
C THR A 70 -4.25 2.89 -1.38
N ASN A 71 -3.51 3.23 -0.36
CA ASN A 71 -4.03 3.39 1.01
C ASN A 71 -5.01 4.56 1.18
N THR A 72 -5.26 5.36 0.13
CA THR A 72 -6.22 6.46 0.13
C THR A 72 -7.49 6.14 -0.63
N ASP A 73 -7.50 5.07 -1.41
CA ASP A 73 -8.65 4.68 -2.23
C ASP A 73 -9.76 4.03 -1.40
N PHE A 74 -11.01 4.36 -1.73
CA PHE A 74 -12.22 3.76 -1.17
C PHE A 74 -12.84 2.87 -2.24
N HIS A 75 -13.15 1.65 -1.90
CA HIS A 75 -13.72 0.75 -2.86
C HIS A 75 -14.81 -0.17 -2.28
N GLU A 76 -15.69 -0.59 -3.18
CA GLU A 76 -16.76 -1.55 -2.95
C GLU A 76 -16.79 -2.51 -4.12
N LEU A 77 -16.91 -3.81 -3.85
CA LEU A 77 -16.91 -4.85 -4.88
C LEU A 77 -18.24 -5.59 -4.87
N HIS A 78 -18.88 -5.66 -6.03
CA HIS A 78 -20.06 -6.49 -6.29
C HIS A 78 -19.69 -7.57 -7.29
N ILE A 79 -19.68 -8.82 -6.86
CA ILE A 79 -19.35 -9.98 -7.69
C ILE A 79 -20.62 -10.49 -8.36
N ALA A 80 -20.65 -10.48 -9.69
CA ALA A 80 -21.76 -11.01 -10.49
C ALA A 80 -21.56 -12.50 -10.80
N GLU A 81 -20.34 -12.89 -11.17
CA GLU A 81 -19.93 -14.28 -11.35
C GLU A 81 -18.67 -14.56 -10.50
N PRO A 82 -18.54 -15.77 -9.94
CA PRO A 82 -17.41 -16.07 -9.05
C PRO A 82 -16.07 -15.63 -9.63
N LEU A 83 -15.35 -14.77 -8.89
CA LEU A 83 -14.06 -14.25 -9.28
C LEU A 83 -12.93 -15.18 -8.85
N LEU A 84 -12.03 -15.47 -9.78
CA LEU A 84 -10.72 -16.01 -9.50
C LEU A 84 -9.69 -14.92 -9.81
N ASN A 85 -8.89 -14.57 -8.84
CA ASN A 85 -7.92 -13.47 -8.96
C ASN A 85 -6.63 -13.76 -8.17
N TYR A 86 -5.54 -13.12 -8.56
CA TYR A 86 -4.40 -12.91 -7.67
C TYR A 86 -4.63 -11.63 -6.88
N ASN A 87 -4.48 -11.70 -5.56
CA ASN A 87 -4.49 -10.57 -4.66
C ASN A 87 -3.08 -10.39 -4.09
N ILE A 88 -2.47 -9.25 -4.38
CA ILE A 88 -1.14 -8.88 -3.91
C ILE A 88 -1.29 -7.63 -3.06
N SER A 89 -1.01 -7.75 -1.77
CA SER A 89 -1.05 -6.64 -0.82
C SER A 89 0.36 -6.33 -0.34
N PHE A 90 0.74 -5.05 -0.28
CA PHE A 90 2.07 -4.65 0.15
C PHE A 90 2.06 -3.30 0.86
N ASN A 91 3.02 -3.10 1.74
CA ASN A 91 3.23 -1.80 2.36
C ASN A 91 4.12 -0.91 1.48
N MET A 92 4.10 0.36 1.78
CA MET A 92 4.82 1.40 1.05
C MET A 92 6.35 1.18 0.99
N LEU A 93 6.93 0.53 1.99
CA LEU A 93 8.38 0.28 2.05
C LEU A 93 8.81 -0.95 1.25
N SER A 94 7.88 -1.77 0.82
CA SER A 94 8.15 -2.94 -0.02
C SER A 94 8.17 -2.59 -1.51
N ALA A 95 7.73 -1.38 -1.88
CA ALA A 95 7.72 -0.89 -3.26
C ALA A 95 8.90 0.06 -3.52
N PRO A 96 9.47 0.04 -4.75
CA PRO A 96 10.50 1.00 -5.13
C PRO A 96 9.97 2.45 -5.11
N PRO A 97 10.81 3.44 -4.75
CA PRO A 97 10.41 4.85 -4.77
C PRO A 97 9.86 5.28 -6.13
N GLU A 98 10.45 4.80 -7.22
CA GLU A 98 10.04 5.11 -8.59
C GLU A 98 8.63 4.56 -8.92
N PHE A 99 8.26 3.41 -8.37
CA PHE A 99 6.90 2.88 -8.48
C PHE A 99 5.91 3.75 -7.71
N MET A 100 6.29 4.17 -6.52
CA MET A 100 5.47 5.06 -5.69
C MET A 100 5.25 6.40 -6.38
N GLU A 101 6.30 7.00 -6.94
CA GLU A 101 6.19 8.22 -7.72
C GLU A 101 5.18 8.08 -8.86
N LYS A 102 5.30 7.03 -9.69
CA LYS A 102 4.40 6.79 -10.82
C LYS A 102 2.95 6.59 -10.38
N THR A 103 2.71 5.90 -9.28
CA THR A 103 1.34 5.70 -8.76
C THR A 103 0.69 6.97 -8.26
N LEU A 104 1.49 7.95 -7.81
CA LEU A 104 1.01 9.29 -7.43
C LEU A 104 0.60 10.13 -8.65
N TYR A 105 1.18 9.86 -9.83
CA TYR A 105 0.88 10.60 -11.06
C TYR A 105 -0.34 10.07 -11.82
N THR A 106 -0.87 8.90 -11.50
CA THR A 106 -2.05 8.37 -12.17
C THR A 106 -3.29 8.37 -11.29
N SER A 107 -4.41 8.87 -11.82
CA SER A 107 -5.73 8.73 -11.23
C SER A 107 -6.43 7.44 -11.67
N GLN A 108 -6.01 6.87 -12.79
CA GLN A 108 -6.56 5.60 -13.27
C GLN A 108 -6.17 4.46 -12.32
N ARG A 109 -7.13 3.63 -11.94
CA ARG A 109 -6.95 2.51 -11.00
C ARG A 109 -7.24 1.16 -11.63
N VAL A 110 -8.04 1.10 -12.68
CA VAL A 110 -8.42 -0.14 -13.38
C VAL A 110 -7.81 -0.14 -14.78
N PHE A 111 -7.20 -1.25 -15.17
CA PHE A 111 -6.42 -1.38 -16.39
C PHE A 111 -6.78 -2.66 -17.13
N THR A 112 -6.77 -2.57 -18.45
CA THR A 112 -6.93 -3.73 -19.35
C THR A 112 -5.71 -3.76 -20.29
N PRO A 113 -4.59 -4.39 -19.86
CA PRO A 113 -3.39 -4.46 -20.66
C PRO A 113 -3.58 -5.35 -21.89
N GLN A 114 -2.67 -5.25 -22.86
CA GLN A 114 -2.64 -6.17 -24.00
C GLN A 114 -2.49 -7.63 -23.53
N PRO A 115 -3.03 -8.62 -24.25
CA PRO A 115 -3.05 -10.02 -23.81
C PRO A 115 -1.67 -10.58 -23.41
N ASN A 116 -0.61 -10.22 -24.13
CA ASN A 116 0.76 -10.62 -23.80
C ASN A 116 1.26 -10.02 -22.49
N GLU A 117 0.90 -8.77 -22.21
CA GLU A 117 1.26 -8.10 -20.96
C GLU A 117 0.45 -8.68 -19.78
N PHE A 118 -0.83 -8.94 -20.00
CA PHE A 118 -1.66 -9.60 -19.00
C PHE A 118 -1.10 -11.00 -18.65
N HIS A 119 -0.70 -11.77 -19.65
CA HIS A 119 -0.08 -13.08 -19.43
C HIS A 119 1.22 -12.98 -18.61
N ARG A 120 2.07 -12.00 -18.89
CA ARG A 120 3.30 -11.75 -18.09
C ARG A 120 3.00 -11.36 -16.65
N LEU A 121 1.97 -10.54 -16.41
CA LEU A 121 1.52 -10.21 -15.05
C LEU A 121 1.05 -11.46 -14.31
N CYS A 122 0.27 -12.33 -14.96
CA CYS A 122 -0.18 -13.60 -14.37
C CYS A 122 0.99 -14.51 -13.99
N LEU A 123 2.00 -14.65 -14.85
CA LEU A 123 3.18 -15.46 -14.55
C LEU A 123 3.96 -14.94 -13.35
N LEU A 124 4.18 -13.61 -13.27
CA LEU A 124 4.86 -13.00 -12.13
C LEU A 124 4.05 -13.14 -10.84
N ALA A 125 2.74 -12.96 -10.92
CA ALA A 125 1.86 -13.12 -9.77
C ALA A 125 1.81 -14.57 -9.27
N GLU A 126 1.83 -15.54 -10.16
CA GLU A 126 1.89 -16.98 -9.84
C GLU A 126 3.20 -17.35 -9.15
N LEU A 127 4.34 -16.89 -9.68
CA LEU A 127 5.65 -17.12 -9.06
C LEU A 127 5.72 -16.46 -7.68
N LEU A 128 5.20 -15.25 -7.53
CA LEU A 128 5.17 -14.53 -6.26
C LEU A 128 4.27 -15.24 -5.25
N GLU A 129 3.10 -15.68 -5.65
CA GLU A 129 2.16 -16.43 -4.79
C GLU A 129 2.76 -17.74 -4.32
N ASN A 130 3.35 -18.52 -5.22
CA ASN A 130 4.03 -19.76 -4.88
C ASN A 130 5.18 -19.50 -3.87
N SER A 131 6.00 -18.46 -4.12
CA SER A 131 7.11 -18.12 -3.22
C SER A 131 6.63 -17.63 -1.86
N CYS A 132 5.51 -16.88 -1.78
CA CYS A 132 4.89 -16.49 -0.51
C CYS A 132 4.31 -17.70 0.27
N SER A 133 3.88 -18.73 -0.46
CA SER A 133 3.27 -19.95 0.11
C SER A 133 4.32 -21.00 0.46
N ASP A 134 5.54 -20.91 -0.10
CA ASP A 134 6.61 -21.87 0.12
C ASP A 134 7.24 -21.68 1.50
N ARG A 135 7.44 -22.81 2.20
CA ARG A 135 8.09 -22.84 3.53
C ARG A 135 9.61 -22.72 3.48
N LEU A 136 10.21 -22.71 2.29
CA LEU A 136 11.66 -22.59 2.11
C LEU A 136 12.21 -21.21 2.50
N ASN A 137 11.32 -20.25 2.70
CA ASN A 137 11.61 -18.91 3.21
C ASN A 137 12.84 -18.25 2.56
N GLU A 138 12.69 -17.87 1.28
CA GLU A 138 13.69 -17.09 0.53
C GLU A 138 13.21 -15.61 0.40
N PRO A 139 13.30 -14.80 1.46
CA PRO A 139 12.69 -13.46 1.49
C PRO A 139 13.26 -12.53 0.42
N ASP A 140 14.55 -12.62 0.12
CA ASP A 140 15.19 -11.79 -0.92
C ASP A 140 14.67 -12.16 -2.33
N TYR A 141 14.54 -13.45 -2.63
CA TYR A 141 13.98 -13.91 -3.89
C TYR A 141 12.52 -13.51 -4.03
N THR A 142 11.73 -13.72 -2.99
CA THR A 142 10.31 -13.37 -2.98
C THR A 142 10.12 -11.85 -3.16
N HIS A 143 10.97 -11.03 -2.53
CA HIS A 143 10.95 -9.58 -2.71
C HIS A 143 11.34 -9.18 -4.14
N MET A 144 12.34 -9.84 -4.75
CA MET A 144 12.68 -9.59 -6.15
C MET A 144 11.52 -9.89 -7.11
N LEU A 145 10.74 -10.94 -6.85
CA LEU A 145 9.53 -11.24 -7.65
C LEU A 145 8.49 -10.11 -7.53
N LEU A 146 8.27 -9.58 -6.33
CA LEU A 146 7.41 -8.40 -6.14
C LEU A 146 7.94 -7.21 -6.95
N LEU A 147 9.24 -6.91 -6.88
CA LEU A 147 9.85 -5.82 -7.63
C LEU A 147 9.69 -5.99 -9.15
N CYS A 148 9.83 -7.21 -9.67
CA CYS A 148 9.58 -7.53 -11.08
C CYS A 148 8.12 -7.26 -11.47
N LEU A 149 7.15 -7.68 -10.65
CA LEU A 149 5.73 -7.41 -10.88
C LEU A 149 5.44 -5.91 -10.88
N LEU A 150 5.92 -5.18 -9.88
CA LEU A 150 5.75 -3.72 -9.76
C LEU A 150 6.40 -2.97 -10.93
N GLY A 151 7.58 -3.43 -11.40
CA GLY A 151 8.24 -2.88 -12.58
C GLY A 151 7.40 -3.04 -13.86
N ARG A 152 6.74 -4.19 -14.05
CA ARG A 152 5.81 -4.38 -15.19
C ARG A 152 4.59 -3.49 -15.09
N ILE A 153 3.99 -3.38 -13.90
CA ILE A 153 2.87 -2.49 -13.67
C ILE A 153 3.27 -1.04 -13.91
N SER A 154 4.46 -0.60 -13.44
CA SER A 154 5.00 0.74 -13.73
C SER A 154 4.99 1.06 -15.22
N THR A 155 5.41 0.11 -16.07
CA THR A 155 5.42 0.30 -17.53
C THR A 155 4.01 0.48 -18.10
N ILE A 156 3.03 -0.24 -17.56
CA ILE A 156 1.62 -0.11 -17.97
C ILE A 156 1.06 1.24 -17.52
N LEU A 157 1.36 1.67 -16.30
CA LEU A 157 0.95 2.97 -15.77
C LEU A 157 1.49 4.12 -16.62
N GLU A 158 2.77 4.11 -16.98
CA GLU A 158 3.40 5.12 -17.84
C GLU A 158 2.71 5.25 -19.20
N ASN A 159 2.38 4.12 -19.81
CA ASN A 159 1.71 4.11 -21.11
C ASN A 159 0.27 4.62 -21.05
N SER A 160 -0.39 4.42 -19.89
CA SER A 160 -1.78 4.83 -19.67
C SER A 160 -1.90 6.28 -19.22
N SER A 161 -0.92 6.82 -18.48
CA SER A 161 -0.98 8.16 -17.85
C SER A 161 -0.69 9.33 -18.79
N LYS A 162 -0.26 9.08 -20.02
CA LYS A 162 0.09 10.15 -20.98
C LYS A 162 -1.04 11.15 -21.26
N ASN A 163 -2.28 10.83 -20.91
CA ASN A 163 -3.47 11.67 -21.16
C ASN A 163 -4.32 11.94 -19.91
N SER A 164 -3.88 11.51 -18.72
CA SER A 164 -4.65 11.68 -17.48
C SER A 164 -4.04 12.79 -16.62
N PRO A 165 -4.85 13.67 -15.99
CA PRO A 165 -4.32 14.61 -15.03
C PRO A 165 -3.69 13.87 -13.84
N PRO A 166 -2.66 14.42 -13.19
CA PRO A 166 -2.04 13.81 -12.01
C PRO A 166 -3.07 13.69 -10.88
N ALA A 167 -3.04 12.58 -10.16
CA ALA A 167 -3.91 12.34 -9.00
C ALA A 167 -3.62 13.32 -7.84
N LEU A 168 -2.37 13.74 -7.71
CA LEU A 168 -1.90 14.70 -6.71
C LEU A 168 -1.15 15.85 -7.38
N SER A 169 -1.15 17.01 -6.75
CA SER A 169 -0.33 18.15 -7.20
C SER A 169 1.16 17.81 -7.07
N ALA A 170 2.00 18.43 -7.92
CA ALA A 170 3.46 18.27 -7.87
C ALA A 170 4.03 18.57 -6.46
N THR A 171 3.45 19.53 -5.76
CA THR A 171 3.85 19.90 -4.40
C THR A 171 3.60 18.76 -3.40
N VAL A 172 2.41 18.14 -3.43
CA VAL A 172 2.09 17.03 -2.51
C VAL A 172 2.94 15.80 -2.85
N GLN A 173 3.19 15.55 -4.12
CA GLN A 173 4.10 14.48 -4.55
C GLN A 173 5.52 14.69 -4.00
N GLN A 174 6.07 15.91 -4.12
CA GLN A 174 7.38 16.25 -3.57
C GLN A 174 7.43 16.06 -2.05
N ILE A 175 6.37 16.46 -1.32
CA ILE A 175 6.26 16.23 0.12
C ILE A 175 6.30 14.72 0.43
N ILE A 176 5.57 13.91 -0.31
CA ILE A 176 5.57 12.45 -0.11
C ILE A 176 6.96 11.85 -0.35
N LEU A 177 7.61 12.19 -1.45
CA LEU A 177 8.98 11.73 -1.74
C LEU A 177 9.97 12.16 -0.66
N TYR A 178 9.91 13.42 -0.22
CA TYR A 178 10.72 13.91 0.89
C TYR A 178 10.50 13.11 2.17
N LEU A 179 9.24 12.82 2.53
CA LEU A 179 8.90 12.03 3.71
C LEU A 179 9.44 10.61 3.63
N HIS A 180 9.33 9.96 2.46
CA HIS A 180 9.89 8.62 2.27
C HIS A 180 11.42 8.56 2.47
N ALA A 181 12.11 9.59 2.01
CA ALA A 181 13.56 9.68 2.16
C ALA A 181 13.99 10.04 3.59
N ASN A 182 13.15 10.79 4.34
CA ASN A 182 13.57 11.46 5.57
C ASN A 182 12.78 11.08 6.83
N PHE A 183 11.74 10.22 6.77
CA PHE A 183 10.87 9.95 7.95
C PHE A 183 11.64 9.45 9.19
N ARG A 184 12.78 8.80 9.00
CA ARG A 184 13.64 8.31 10.09
C ARG A 184 14.35 9.44 10.87
N ASN A 185 14.52 10.58 10.23
CA ASN A 185 15.12 11.77 10.85
C ASN A 185 14.10 12.58 11.67
N ASP A 186 12.87 12.09 11.81
CA ASP A 186 11.77 12.74 12.53
C ASP A 186 11.52 14.19 12.07
N PRO A 187 11.34 14.46 10.76
CA PRO A 187 11.22 15.81 10.26
C PRO A 187 10.00 16.50 10.88
N SER A 188 10.21 17.69 11.41
CA SER A 188 9.14 18.52 11.94
C SER A 188 8.24 19.03 10.82
N THR A 189 6.99 19.37 11.16
CA THR A 189 6.07 19.97 10.17
C THR A 189 6.56 21.30 9.65
N ASP A 190 7.42 22.02 10.38
CA ASP A 190 8.02 23.28 9.96
C ASP A 190 9.11 23.04 8.90
N GLU A 191 9.99 22.06 9.10
CA GLU A 191 10.99 21.64 8.09
C GLU A 191 10.36 21.15 6.80
N ILE A 192 9.26 20.38 6.89
CA ILE A 192 8.52 19.92 5.70
C ILE A 192 7.87 21.10 4.97
N ALA A 193 7.33 22.06 5.70
CA ALA A 193 6.72 23.26 5.12
C ALA A 193 7.77 24.16 4.45
N GLU A 194 8.94 24.31 5.04
CA GLU A 194 10.09 25.01 4.45
C GLU A 194 10.55 24.31 3.16
N TYR A 195 10.73 23.00 3.20
CA TYR A 195 11.07 22.22 2.00
C TYR A 195 10.07 22.41 0.87
N ALA A 196 8.77 22.40 1.18
CA ALA A 196 7.69 22.61 0.21
C ALA A 196 7.49 24.08 -0.19
N GLN A 197 8.19 25.02 0.42
CA GLN A 197 8.02 26.48 0.24
C GLN A 197 6.58 26.95 0.52
N LEU A 198 5.93 26.36 1.52
CA LEU A 198 4.55 26.66 1.90
C LEU A 198 4.45 27.05 3.38
N SER A 199 3.38 27.76 3.74
CA SER A 199 3.04 27.89 5.16
C SER A 199 2.57 26.53 5.72
N LYS A 200 2.90 26.24 6.97
CA LYS A 200 2.56 25.00 7.68
C LYS A 200 1.06 24.65 7.59
N ASN A 201 0.21 25.65 7.78
CA ASN A 201 -1.24 25.46 7.75
C ASN A 201 -1.73 25.12 6.33
N TYR A 202 -1.24 25.83 5.33
CA TYR A 202 -1.60 25.58 3.94
C TYR A 202 -1.12 24.19 3.49
N MET A 203 0.13 23.85 3.75
CA MET A 203 0.71 22.53 3.46
C MET A 203 -0.10 21.40 4.09
N SER A 204 -0.41 21.49 5.39
CA SER A 204 -1.16 20.46 6.11
C SER A 204 -2.57 20.27 5.55
N ASN A 205 -3.25 21.36 5.20
CA ASN A 205 -4.58 21.32 4.60
C ASN A 205 -4.55 20.76 3.17
N LEU A 206 -3.58 21.20 2.35
CA LEU A 206 -3.38 20.72 0.98
C LEU A 206 -3.10 19.22 0.99
N PHE A 207 -2.15 18.78 1.82
CA PHE A 207 -1.78 17.37 1.95
C PHE A 207 -3.01 16.51 2.35
N LYS A 208 -3.74 16.94 3.40
CA LYS A 208 -4.95 16.22 3.83
C LYS A 208 -6.05 16.22 2.77
N LYS A 209 -6.24 17.34 2.06
CA LYS A 209 -7.25 17.47 1.00
C LYS A 209 -6.97 16.47 -0.13
N GLU A 210 -5.73 16.36 -0.56
CA GLU A 210 -5.36 15.53 -1.71
C GLU A 210 -5.12 14.06 -1.34
N THR A 211 -4.50 13.77 -0.17
CA THR A 211 -4.21 12.38 0.25
C THR A 211 -5.31 11.73 1.09
N GLY A 212 -6.30 12.50 1.53
CA GLY A 212 -7.36 12.03 2.42
C GLY A 212 -6.94 11.83 3.89
N ILE A 213 -5.64 11.87 4.21
CA ILE A 213 -5.12 11.65 5.57
C ILE A 213 -4.26 12.81 6.06
N PRO A 214 -4.29 13.13 7.37
CA PRO A 214 -3.42 14.15 7.94
C PRO A 214 -1.94 13.81 7.77
N LEU A 215 -1.10 14.81 7.48
CA LEU A 215 0.35 14.66 7.30
C LEU A 215 1.03 13.92 8.47
N VAL A 216 0.71 14.29 9.71
CA VAL A 216 1.27 13.64 10.91
C VAL A 216 0.90 12.15 10.98
N LYS A 217 -0.32 11.78 10.57
CA LYS A 217 -0.75 10.38 10.50
C LYS A 217 0.00 9.63 9.40
N TYR A 218 0.26 10.27 8.26
CA TYR A 218 1.06 9.70 7.17
C TYR A 218 2.49 9.38 7.65
N ILE A 219 3.15 10.32 8.31
CA ILE A 219 4.50 10.13 8.89
C ILE A 219 4.49 8.99 9.91
N SER A 220 3.50 8.99 10.81
CA SER A 220 3.35 7.90 11.80
C SER A 220 3.21 6.53 11.13
N ASN A 221 2.44 6.43 10.04
CA ASN A 221 2.28 5.18 9.31
C ASN A 221 3.60 4.70 8.68
N LEU A 222 4.42 5.61 8.10
CA LEU A 222 5.76 5.28 7.59
C LEU A 222 6.64 4.69 8.69
N LYS A 223 6.74 5.39 9.83
CA LYS A 223 7.55 4.97 10.98
C LYS A 223 7.11 3.61 11.52
N ILE A 224 5.81 3.38 11.66
CA ILE A 224 5.26 2.10 12.13
C ILE A 224 5.51 0.97 11.13
N SER A 225 5.34 1.21 9.84
CA SER A 225 5.63 0.20 8.81
C SER A 225 7.10 -0.22 8.84
N TYR A 226 8.01 0.73 8.99
CA TYR A 226 9.43 0.43 9.14
C TYR A 226 9.75 -0.33 10.43
N ALA A 227 9.15 0.07 11.56
CA ALA A 227 9.29 -0.65 12.83
C ALA A 227 8.79 -2.09 12.75
N LYS A 228 7.67 -2.34 12.08
CA LYS A 228 7.15 -3.70 11.83
C LYS A 228 8.17 -4.54 11.07
N LYS A 229 8.75 -4.00 9.99
CA LYS A 229 9.81 -4.68 9.22
C LYS A 229 10.99 -5.05 10.13
N LEU A 230 11.52 -4.11 10.91
CA LEU A 230 12.63 -4.40 11.82
C LEU A 230 12.29 -5.45 12.90
N LEU A 231 11.05 -5.41 13.42
CA LEU A 231 10.58 -6.37 14.43
C LEU A 231 10.54 -7.80 13.90
N THR A 232 10.20 -7.98 12.64
CA THR A 232 9.99 -9.31 12.03
C THR A 232 11.28 -9.89 11.44
N VAL A 233 12.10 -9.06 10.78
CA VAL A 233 13.30 -9.54 10.07
C VAL A 233 14.61 -9.45 10.89
N THR A 234 14.58 -8.81 12.08
CA THR A 234 15.79 -8.65 12.89
C THR A 234 15.60 -9.09 14.35
N ASN A 235 16.74 -9.27 15.06
CA ASN A 235 16.78 -9.44 16.52
C ASN A 235 17.06 -8.12 17.26
N MET A 236 16.99 -6.98 16.58
CA MET A 236 17.29 -5.66 17.14
C MET A 236 16.47 -5.39 18.41
N PRO A 237 17.05 -4.86 19.50
CA PRO A 237 16.33 -4.47 20.70
C PRO A 237 15.19 -3.47 20.40
N ILE A 238 14.08 -3.56 21.13
CA ILE A 238 12.91 -2.69 20.93
C ILE A 238 13.27 -1.20 21.05
N GLY A 239 14.20 -0.87 21.96
CA GLY A 239 14.69 0.50 22.11
C GLY A 239 15.43 1.01 20.87
N GLU A 240 16.27 0.18 20.25
CA GLU A 240 16.95 0.52 19.00
C GLU A 240 15.97 0.67 17.84
N ILE A 241 14.99 -0.24 17.71
CA ILE A 241 13.92 -0.15 16.70
C ILE A 241 13.14 1.16 16.84
N CYS A 242 12.87 1.60 18.07
CA CYS A 242 12.23 2.88 18.33
C CYS A 242 12.98 4.03 17.64
N PHE A 243 14.28 4.17 17.91
CA PHE A 243 15.09 5.25 17.36
C PHE A 243 15.33 5.09 15.85
N GLU A 244 15.63 3.88 15.39
CA GLU A 244 15.78 3.57 13.97
C GLU A 244 14.53 3.87 13.15
N SER A 245 13.36 3.77 13.77
CA SER A 245 12.10 4.11 13.13
C SER A 245 11.73 5.61 13.22
N GLY A 246 12.62 6.44 13.71
CA GLY A 246 12.45 7.88 13.80
C GLY A 246 11.57 8.34 14.96
N TYR A 247 11.48 7.58 16.06
CA TYR A 247 10.81 8.04 17.28
C TYR A 247 11.83 8.61 18.26
N GLY A 248 11.59 9.82 18.75
CA GLY A 248 12.44 10.46 19.75
C GLY A 248 12.31 9.89 21.18
N SER A 249 11.30 9.02 21.45
CA SER A 249 11.13 8.40 22.76
C SER A 249 10.40 7.07 22.72
N ILE A 250 10.82 6.14 23.57
CA ILE A 250 10.20 4.82 23.70
C ILE A 250 8.72 4.88 24.10
N PRO A 251 8.27 5.73 25.05
CA PRO A 251 6.85 5.83 25.40
C PRO A 251 5.96 6.22 24.21
N ASN A 252 6.39 7.19 23.40
CA ASN A 252 5.65 7.61 22.21
C ASN A 252 5.61 6.49 21.16
N PHE A 253 6.73 5.81 20.95
CA PHE A 253 6.80 4.65 20.08
C PHE A 253 5.82 3.56 20.51
N MET A 254 5.87 3.12 21.76
CA MET A 254 5.02 2.06 22.31
C MET A 254 3.53 2.38 22.14
N LYS A 255 3.15 3.62 22.48
CA LYS A 255 1.77 4.11 22.32
C LYS A 255 1.33 4.12 20.87
N SER A 256 2.14 4.72 20.00
CA SER A 256 1.86 4.83 18.57
C SER A 256 1.80 3.46 17.91
N PHE A 257 2.73 2.57 18.22
CA PHE A 257 2.78 1.21 17.67
C PHE A 257 1.53 0.41 18.07
N LYS A 258 1.17 0.40 19.36
CA LYS A 258 -0.03 -0.30 19.85
C LYS A 258 -1.31 0.26 19.24
N LEU A 259 -1.41 1.59 19.11
CA LEU A 259 -2.57 2.24 18.50
C LEU A 259 -2.75 1.85 17.03
N ASN A 260 -1.65 1.69 16.29
CA ASN A 260 -1.68 1.38 14.86
C ASN A 260 -1.79 -0.12 14.57
N THR A 261 -1.27 -1.00 15.42
CA THR A 261 -1.19 -2.45 15.16
C THR A 261 -2.11 -3.29 16.03
N GLY A 262 -2.63 -2.74 17.11
CA GLY A 262 -3.36 -3.47 18.15
C GLY A 262 -2.45 -4.22 19.15
N TYR A 263 -1.15 -4.35 18.87
CA TYR A 263 -0.19 -5.11 19.67
C TYR A 263 0.92 -4.24 20.23
N ALA A 264 1.46 -4.62 21.39
CA ALA A 264 2.74 -4.06 21.82
C ALA A 264 3.89 -4.59 20.93
N PRO A 265 4.99 -3.83 20.70
CA PRO A 265 6.07 -4.24 19.79
C PRO A 265 6.65 -5.63 20.09
N MET A 266 6.87 -5.97 21.36
CA MET A 266 7.37 -7.28 21.75
C MET A 266 6.35 -8.40 21.42
N GLN A 267 5.07 -8.15 21.66
CA GLN A 267 4.00 -9.10 21.32
C GLN A 267 3.86 -9.26 19.82
N TYR A 268 3.98 -8.15 19.05
CA TYR A 268 4.01 -8.18 17.60
C TYR A 268 5.16 -9.05 17.08
N ARG A 269 6.38 -8.84 17.60
CA ARG A 269 7.54 -9.68 17.28
C ARG A 269 7.26 -11.16 17.54
N LYS A 270 6.73 -11.49 18.72
CA LYS A 270 6.44 -12.90 19.08
C LYS A 270 5.43 -13.55 18.14
N ASN A 271 4.44 -12.79 17.67
CA ASN A 271 3.35 -13.33 16.85
C ASN A 271 3.72 -13.42 15.36
N PHE A 272 4.62 -12.56 14.87
CA PHE A 272 4.85 -12.35 13.44
C PHE A 272 6.33 -12.49 13.03
N LYS A 273 7.24 -12.75 13.98
CA LYS A 273 8.63 -13.04 13.63
C LYS A 273 8.70 -14.45 13.05
N GLU A 274 9.24 -14.53 11.86
CA GLU A 274 9.62 -15.79 11.25
C GLU A 274 10.80 -16.40 12.05
N ILE A 275 10.68 -17.70 12.39
CA ILE A 275 11.70 -18.45 13.13
C ILE A 275 12.74 -18.95 12.16
#